data_c16cbb054df485b7db143eedf9226513
#
_entry.id   c16cbb054df485b7db143eedf9226513
#
_cell.length_a   1.000
_cell.length_b   1.000
_cell.length_c   1.000
_cell.angle_alpha   90.00
_cell.angle_beta   90.00
_cell.angle_gamma   90.00
#
_symmetry.space_group_name_H-M   'P 1'
#
loop_
_entity.id
_entity.type
_entity.pdbx_description
1 polymer ?
#
loop_
_entity_poly.entity_id
_entity_poly.type
_entity_poly.pdbx_seq_one_letter_code
_entity_poly.pdbx_strand_id
1 'polypeptide(L)'
;MSKINNSFLDLVGNTPLVRVNNLIKKDELKADVLAKLEYFNPAGSVKDRIAKEMILDALEKGLINENTTLIEPTSGNTGIGLSAVATALNLKIIITMPETMSVERRNLMKAYGAELVLTPGSEGMKGAIAKAKELASQIENSFIPGQFENPANPTAHYKTTGPEIYEQTEGKVDIFVAGVGTGGTISGIGKYLKEKNPEVKVVAVEPASSPVLSTGKGGAHKIQGIGAGFVPETLDTKIYDEIITVENEDAFATGKEMAKTEGILVGISSGAALYAAKELAKKEENAGKTIVVLLPDGGDRYLSTPLIQD
;
A
#
# COMPACT_ATOMS: atom_id res chain seq x y z
N MET A 1 8.22 -15.15 26.22
CA MET A 1 8.31 -13.78 25.70
C MET A 1 7.18 -12.95 26.28
N SER A 2 7.44 -11.68 26.62
CA SER A 2 6.38 -10.76 27.07
C SER A 2 5.33 -10.59 25.99
N LYS A 3 4.02 -10.56 26.39
CA LYS A 3 2.91 -10.25 25.48
C LYS A 3 2.63 -8.75 25.40
N ILE A 4 3.45 -7.93 26.10
CA ILE A 4 3.31 -6.47 26.12
C ILE A 4 4.17 -5.88 25.01
N ASN A 5 3.55 -5.14 24.09
CA ASN A 5 4.25 -4.34 23.10
C ASN A 5 4.74 -3.04 23.76
N ASN A 6 5.96 -2.62 23.45
CA ASN A 6 6.59 -1.46 24.10
C ASN A 6 6.30 -0.13 23.37
N SER A 7 5.92 -0.21 22.10
CA SER A 7 5.69 0.97 21.27
C SER A 7 4.71 0.70 20.12
N PHE A 8 4.28 1.78 19.46
CA PHE A 8 3.55 1.71 18.19
C PHE A 8 4.28 0.85 17.15
N LEU A 9 5.61 0.92 17.11
CA LEU A 9 6.43 0.20 16.14
C LEU A 9 6.29 -1.32 16.25
N ASP A 10 6.06 -1.84 17.45
CA ASP A 10 5.89 -3.27 17.70
C ASP A 10 4.55 -3.81 17.18
N LEU A 11 3.59 -2.91 16.97
CA LEU A 11 2.26 -3.25 16.43
C LEU A 11 2.23 -3.34 14.90
N VAL A 12 3.24 -2.79 14.23
CA VAL A 12 3.31 -2.77 12.76
C VAL A 12 3.67 -4.15 12.22
N GLY A 13 2.82 -4.68 11.34
CA GLY A 13 3.00 -6.01 10.76
C GLY A 13 2.15 -7.09 11.45
N ASN A 14 2.49 -8.34 11.21
CA ASN A 14 1.74 -9.51 11.71
C ASN A 14 0.23 -9.45 11.41
N THR A 15 -0.10 -8.92 10.24
CA THR A 15 -1.49 -8.74 9.81
C THR A 15 -2.13 -10.10 9.48
N PRO A 16 -3.46 -10.24 9.63
CA PRO A 16 -4.13 -11.50 9.35
C PRO A 16 -4.20 -11.83 7.86
N LEU A 17 -4.19 -13.12 7.57
CA LEU A 17 -4.53 -13.70 6.28
C LEU A 17 -5.88 -14.42 6.42
N VAL A 18 -6.86 -14.06 5.58
CA VAL A 18 -8.25 -14.54 5.68
C VAL A 18 -8.69 -15.18 4.37
N ARG A 19 -9.28 -16.40 4.46
CA ARG A 19 -9.93 -17.04 3.31
C ARG A 19 -11.29 -16.41 3.04
N VAL A 20 -11.53 -15.98 1.80
CA VAL A 20 -12.81 -15.35 1.40
C VAL A 20 -13.83 -16.40 0.98
N ASN A 21 -14.28 -17.20 1.97
CA ASN A 21 -15.12 -18.39 1.74
C ASN A 21 -16.46 -18.09 1.08
N ASN A 22 -17.10 -16.99 1.46
CA ASN A 22 -18.41 -16.64 0.92
C ASN A 22 -18.31 -16.15 -0.53
N LEU A 23 -17.25 -15.41 -0.87
CA LEU A 23 -16.96 -15.00 -2.25
C LEU A 23 -16.61 -16.20 -3.13
N ILE A 24 -15.75 -17.10 -2.62
CA ILE A 24 -15.39 -18.34 -3.32
C ILE A 24 -16.65 -19.14 -3.67
N LYS A 25 -17.54 -19.33 -2.71
CA LYS A 25 -18.80 -20.07 -2.91
C LYS A 25 -19.77 -19.35 -3.82
N LYS A 26 -19.95 -18.02 -3.61
CA LYS A 26 -20.89 -17.19 -4.38
C LYS A 26 -20.56 -17.14 -5.87
N ASP A 27 -19.27 -16.97 -6.19
CA ASP A 27 -18.79 -16.78 -7.55
C ASP A 27 -18.26 -18.09 -8.17
N GLU A 28 -18.44 -19.22 -7.48
CA GLU A 28 -17.98 -20.56 -7.91
C GLU A 28 -16.51 -20.57 -8.33
N LEU A 29 -15.67 -19.86 -7.52
CA LEU A 29 -14.25 -19.73 -7.81
C LEU A 29 -13.56 -21.09 -7.73
N LYS A 30 -12.66 -21.39 -8.64
CA LYS A 30 -11.96 -22.67 -8.78
C LYS A 30 -10.67 -22.73 -7.98
N ALA A 31 -10.10 -21.59 -7.65
CA ALA A 31 -8.92 -21.45 -6.81
C ALA A 31 -9.32 -20.97 -5.40
N ASP A 32 -8.45 -21.27 -4.45
CA ASP A 32 -8.54 -20.75 -3.08
C ASP A 32 -8.02 -19.31 -3.03
N VAL A 33 -8.80 -18.37 -2.51
CA VAL A 33 -8.42 -16.95 -2.42
C VAL A 33 -8.24 -16.54 -0.97
N LEU A 34 -7.02 -16.08 -0.66
CA LEU A 34 -6.60 -15.64 0.67
C LEU A 34 -6.27 -14.15 0.63
N ALA A 35 -6.94 -13.37 1.48
CA ALA A 35 -6.79 -11.92 1.58
C ALA A 35 -5.85 -11.54 2.73
N LYS A 36 -4.73 -10.88 2.44
CA LYS A 36 -3.80 -10.28 3.42
C LYS A 36 -4.32 -8.90 3.80
N LEU A 37 -4.84 -8.76 5.02
CA LEU A 37 -5.58 -7.57 5.48
C LEU A 37 -4.64 -6.55 6.12
N GLU A 38 -4.09 -5.64 5.33
CA GLU A 38 -3.10 -4.66 5.80
C GLU A 38 -3.69 -3.50 6.61
N TYR A 39 -5.02 -3.33 6.63
CA TYR A 39 -5.66 -2.33 7.51
C TYR A 39 -5.58 -2.68 9.01
N PHE A 40 -5.16 -3.89 9.36
CA PHE A 40 -4.86 -4.27 10.75
C PHE A 40 -3.53 -3.66 11.28
N ASN A 41 -2.72 -3.05 10.43
CA ASN A 41 -1.64 -2.20 10.91
C ASN A 41 -2.19 -1.04 11.76
N PRO A 42 -1.46 -0.55 12.76
CA PRO A 42 -2.00 0.38 13.78
C PRO A 42 -2.43 1.74 13.23
N ALA A 43 -1.83 2.25 12.14
CA ALA A 43 -2.31 3.44 11.44
C ALA A 43 -3.21 3.07 10.23
N GLY A 44 -3.60 1.81 10.09
CA GLY A 44 -4.66 1.30 9.23
C GLY A 44 -4.29 1.06 7.78
N SER A 45 -3.02 0.86 7.44
CA SER A 45 -2.64 0.49 6.07
C SER A 45 -1.29 -0.20 5.95
N VAL A 46 -1.06 -0.78 4.76
CA VAL A 46 0.23 -1.35 4.35
C VAL A 46 1.40 -0.36 4.45
N LYS A 47 1.12 0.95 4.42
CA LYS A 47 2.14 1.99 4.43
C LYS A 47 2.80 2.19 5.80
N ASP A 48 2.20 1.68 6.87
CA ASP A 48 2.81 1.69 8.21
C ASP A 48 4.14 0.92 8.19
N ARG A 49 4.22 -0.16 7.39
CA ARG A 49 5.43 -0.97 7.25
C ARG A 49 6.58 -0.19 6.63
N ILE A 50 6.32 0.47 5.49
CA ILE A 50 7.35 1.25 4.81
C ILE A 50 7.72 2.51 5.59
N ALA A 51 6.76 3.15 6.27
CA ALA A 51 7.02 4.28 7.14
C ALA A 51 7.99 3.91 8.27
N LYS A 52 7.74 2.77 8.95
CA LYS A 52 8.64 2.24 9.96
C LYS A 52 10.03 1.94 9.40
N GLU A 53 10.13 1.18 8.32
CA GLU A 53 11.42 0.76 7.77
C GLU A 53 12.24 1.94 7.24
N MET A 54 11.63 2.88 6.50
CA MET A 54 12.36 4.05 5.97
C MET A 54 12.93 4.92 7.07
N ILE A 55 12.21 5.12 8.18
CA ILE A 55 12.69 5.92 9.30
C ILE A 55 13.76 5.17 10.10
N LEU A 56 13.55 3.88 10.40
CA LEU A 56 14.54 3.09 11.15
C LEU A 56 15.83 2.88 10.35
N ASP A 57 15.76 2.61 9.07
CA ASP A 57 16.91 2.50 8.17
C ASP A 57 17.72 3.81 8.12
N ALA A 58 17.02 4.95 8.07
CA ALA A 58 17.66 6.27 8.09
C ALA A 58 18.36 6.57 9.43
N LEU A 59 17.76 6.16 10.56
CA LEU A 59 18.37 6.27 11.89
C LEU A 59 19.60 5.37 12.01
N GLU A 60 19.51 4.12 11.58
CA GLU A 60 20.60 3.15 11.61
C GLU A 60 21.80 3.60 10.76
N LYS A 61 21.54 4.21 9.62
CA LYS A 61 22.58 4.78 8.73
C LYS A 61 23.12 6.14 9.19
N GLY A 62 22.58 6.72 10.25
CA GLY A 62 22.97 8.05 10.72
C GLY A 62 22.57 9.19 9.78
N LEU A 63 21.62 8.96 8.86
CA LEU A 63 21.09 9.99 7.96
C LEU A 63 20.14 10.94 8.68
N ILE A 64 19.54 10.50 9.77
CA ILE A 64 18.68 11.30 10.65
C ILE A 64 19.04 11.06 12.12
N ASN A 65 18.65 12.00 12.96
CA ASN A 65 18.76 11.93 14.42
C ASN A 65 17.50 12.51 15.08
N GLU A 66 17.46 12.56 16.41
CA GLU A 66 16.32 13.04 17.20
C GLU A 66 15.88 14.49 16.90
N ASN A 67 16.75 15.30 16.31
CA ASN A 67 16.47 16.70 15.96
C ASN A 67 16.10 16.87 14.47
N THR A 68 16.07 15.79 13.69
CA THR A 68 15.77 15.87 12.27
C THR A 68 14.28 16.10 12.03
N THR A 69 13.96 17.01 11.11
CA THR A 69 12.60 17.21 10.61
C THR A 69 12.39 16.38 9.36
N LEU A 70 11.46 15.44 9.43
CA LEU A 70 11.03 14.67 8.25
C LEU A 70 10.12 15.52 7.38
N ILE A 71 10.26 15.40 6.06
CA ILE A 71 9.40 16.13 5.09
C ILE A 71 8.99 15.14 4.01
N GLU A 72 7.69 14.92 3.79
CA GLU A 72 7.23 14.01 2.72
C GLU A 72 6.10 14.63 1.90
N PRO A 73 6.23 14.66 0.56
CA PRO A 73 5.14 15.08 -0.32
C PRO A 73 4.19 13.91 -0.56
N THR A 74 3.09 13.88 0.19
CA THR A 74 2.11 12.79 0.08
C THR A 74 0.75 13.21 0.61
N SER A 75 -0.32 12.75 -0.01
CA SER A 75 -1.70 12.98 0.42
C SER A 75 -2.40 11.69 0.89
N GLY A 76 -1.68 10.59 0.89
CA GLY A 76 -2.25 9.26 1.12
C GLY A 76 -1.78 8.58 2.41
N ASN A 77 -1.93 7.27 2.41
CA ASN A 77 -1.61 6.40 3.55
C ASN A 77 -0.14 6.51 4.01
N THR A 78 0.79 6.83 3.12
CA THR A 78 2.19 7.04 3.48
C THR A 78 2.35 8.21 4.45
N GLY A 79 1.64 9.32 4.21
CA GLY A 79 1.66 10.46 5.13
C GLY A 79 1.09 10.11 6.50
N ILE A 80 0.03 9.32 6.55
CA ILE A 80 -0.56 8.85 7.81
C ILE A 80 0.43 7.94 8.56
N GLY A 81 0.99 6.95 7.89
CA GLY A 81 1.97 6.02 8.48
C GLY A 81 3.23 6.73 8.97
N LEU A 82 3.80 7.63 8.15
CA LEU A 82 4.97 8.44 8.54
C LEU A 82 4.67 9.35 9.74
N SER A 83 3.49 9.97 9.79
CA SER A 83 3.07 10.81 10.91
C SER A 83 3.00 10.00 12.21
N ALA A 84 2.39 8.82 12.17
CA ALA A 84 2.27 7.95 13.33
C ALA A 84 3.64 7.44 13.84
N VAL A 85 4.50 6.99 12.92
CA VAL A 85 5.85 6.50 13.25
C VAL A 85 6.74 7.62 13.76
N ALA A 86 6.72 8.80 13.11
CA ALA A 86 7.49 9.97 13.56
C ALA A 86 7.10 10.38 14.99
N THR A 87 5.81 10.45 15.29
CA THR A 87 5.31 10.75 16.62
C THR A 87 5.76 9.71 17.66
N ALA A 88 5.68 8.43 17.31
CA ALA A 88 6.13 7.36 18.21
C ALA A 88 7.64 7.42 18.52
N LEU A 89 8.42 8.05 17.63
CA LEU A 89 9.87 8.26 17.78
C LEU A 89 10.24 9.68 18.24
N ASN A 90 9.26 10.51 18.57
CA ASN A 90 9.45 11.93 18.93
C ASN A 90 10.15 12.77 17.86
N LEU A 91 9.98 12.41 16.58
CA LEU A 91 10.52 13.15 15.44
C LEU A 91 9.49 14.17 14.94
N LYS A 92 9.97 15.31 14.44
CA LYS A 92 9.12 16.28 13.75
C LYS A 92 8.84 15.80 12.33
N ILE A 93 7.62 16.04 11.85
CA ILE A 93 7.25 15.72 10.47
C ILE A 93 6.38 16.81 9.84
N ILE A 94 6.73 17.19 8.63
CA ILE A 94 5.98 18.10 7.76
C ILE A 94 5.49 17.28 6.56
N ILE A 95 4.18 17.31 6.31
CA ILE A 95 3.59 16.71 5.12
C ILE A 95 3.15 17.81 4.16
N THR A 96 3.62 17.77 2.92
CA THR A 96 3.17 18.68 1.89
C THR A 96 2.15 18.00 0.97
N MET A 97 1.04 18.68 0.67
CA MET A 97 0.00 18.13 -0.19
C MET A 97 -0.87 19.23 -0.81
N PRO A 98 -1.55 18.96 -1.95
CA PRO A 98 -2.53 19.88 -2.50
C PRO A 98 -3.71 20.10 -1.54
N GLU A 99 -4.22 21.33 -1.49
CA GLU A 99 -5.38 21.69 -0.65
C GLU A 99 -6.68 20.97 -1.01
N THR A 100 -6.75 20.40 -2.23
CA THR A 100 -7.91 19.63 -2.72
C THR A 100 -8.00 18.21 -2.19
N MET A 101 -6.99 17.76 -1.43
CA MET A 101 -6.97 16.41 -0.88
C MET A 101 -7.94 16.21 0.28
N SER A 102 -8.34 14.96 0.51
CA SER A 102 -9.33 14.53 1.51
C SER A 102 -9.10 15.17 2.89
N VAL A 103 -10.16 15.76 3.43
CA VAL A 103 -10.15 16.37 4.78
C VAL A 103 -9.93 15.32 5.85
N GLU A 104 -10.48 14.11 5.68
CA GLU A 104 -10.33 13.00 6.61
C GLU A 104 -8.86 12.61 6.77
N ARG A 105 -8.11 12.49 5.66
CA ARG A 105 -6.68 12.18 5.69
C ARG A 105 -5.86 13.31 6.31
N ARG A 106 -6.20 14.56 6.01
CA ARG A 106 -5.55 15.73 6.65
C ARG A 106 -5.76 15.72 8.16
N ASN A 107 -6.97 15.41 8.61
CA ASN A 107 -7.29 15.32 10.03
C ASN A 107 -6.56 14.17 10.72
N LEU A 108 -6.44 13.00 10.08
CA LEU A 108 -5.66 11.89 10.62
C LEU A 108 -4.18 12.26 10.80
N MET A 109 -3.54 12.86 9.80
CA MET A 109 -2.14 13.28 9.91
C MET A 109 -1.93 14.31 11.00
N LYS A 110 -2.84 15.30 11.13
CA LYS A 110 -2.82 16.28 12.22
C LYS A 110 -3.02 15.64 13.59
N ALA A 111 -3.92 14.66 13.69
CA ALA A 111 -4.17 13.93 14.93
C ALA A 111 -2.91 13.16 15.40
N TYR A 112 -2.10 12.69 14.45
CA TYR A 112 -0.76 12.13 14.73
C TYR A 112 0.34 13.20 14.90
N GLY A 113 -0.01 14.48 14.99
CA GLY A 113 0.96 15.55 15.29
C GLY A 113 1.76 16.06 14.09
N ALA A 114 1.44 15.68 12.86
CA ALA A 114 2.12 16.21 11.67
C ALA A 114 1.75 17.66 11.40
N GLU A 115 2.72 18.47 11.02
CA GLU A 115 2.50 19.78 10.39
C GLU A 115 2.10 19.58 8.93
N LEU A 116 1.01 20.23 8.51
CA LEU A 116 0.57 20.17 7.12
C LEU A 116 0.84 21.48 6.40
N VAL A 117 1.55 21.40 5.28
CA VAL A 117 1.77 22.50 4.36
C VAL A 117 0.95 22.24 3.10
N LEU A 118 -0.12 23.01 2.93
CA LEU A 118 -1.02 22.88 1.78
C LEU A 118 -0.48 23.72 0.61
N THR A 119 -0.51 23.14 -0.59
CA THR A 119 -0.14 23.79 -1.84
C THR A 119 -1.37 24.03 -2.72
N PRO A 120 -1.32 24.96 -3.69
CA PRO A 120 -2.43 25.23 -4.59
C PRO A 120 -2.90 23.95 -5.31
N GLY A 121 -4.21 23.71 -5.30
CA GLY A 121 -4.81 22.53 -5.92
C GLY A 121 -4.50 22.41 -7.43
N SER A 122 -4.37 23.55 -8.12
CA SER A 122 -4.01 23.62 -9.55
C SER A 122 -2.64 23.02 -9.88
N GLU A 123 -1.71 22.99 -8.92
CA GLU A 123 -0.37 22.45 -9.10
C GLU A 123 -0.29 20.94 -8.84
N GLY A 124 -1.33 20.36 -8.25
CA GLY A 124 -1.39 18.94 -7.90
C GLY A 124 -0.18 18.46 -7.09
N MET A 125 0.16 17.19 -7.21
CA MET A 125 1.31 16.61 -6.48
C MET A 125 2.66 17.21 -6.90
N LYS A 126 2.78 17.78 -8.11
CA LYS A 126 4.02 18.46 -8.53
C LYS A 126 4.32 19.67 -7.63
N GLY A 127 3.30 20.47 -7.31
CA GLY A 127 3.44 21.58 -6.36
C GLY A 127 3.84 21.12 -4.96
N ALA A 128 3.24 20.04 -4.47
CA ALA A 128 3.59 19.46 -3.18
C ALA A 128 5.05 18.97 -3.13
N ILE A 129 5.52 18.32 -4.19
CA ILE A 129 6.92 17.87 -4.32
C ILE A 129 7.88 19.06 -4.34
N ALA A 130 7.57 20.10 -5.11
CA ALA A 130 8.38 21.32 -5.17
C ALA A 130 8.46 21.99 -3.79
N LYS A 131 7.35 22.07 -3.08
CA LYS A 131 7.28 22.64 -1.72
C LYS A 131 8.06 21.82 -0.70
N ALA A 132 8.03 20.50 -0.78
CA ALA A 132 8.84 19.64 0.08
C ALA A 132 10.34 19.89 -0.12
N LYS A 133 10.79 20.00 -1.37
CA LYS A 133 12.20 20.32 -1.71
C LYS A 133 12.60 21.72 -1.25
N GLU A 134 11.72 22.70 -1.40
CA GLU A 134 11.94 24.07 -0.90
C GLU A 134 12.15 24.05 0.62
N LEU A 135 11.23 23.42 1.37
CA LEU A 135 11.36 23.33 2.82
C LEU A 135 12.62 22.58 3.25
N ALA A 136 12.97 21.49 2.55
CA ALA A 136 14.20 20.75 2.84
C ALA A 136 15.47 21.59 2.60
N SER A 137 15.44 22.53 1.65
CA SER A 137 16.56 23.46 1.44
C SER A 137 16.67 24.55 2.50
N GLN A 138 15.58 24.85 3.21
CA GLN A 138 15.51 25.90 4.24
C GLN A 138 15.74 25.35 5.66
N ILE A 139 15.44 24.07 5.89
CA ILE A 139 15.59 23.42 7.20
C ILE A 139 16.88 22.60 7.18
N GLU A 140 17.91 23.10 7.86
CA GLU A 140 19.27 22.53 7.83
C GLU A 140 19.31 21.03 8.17
N ASN A 141 18.58 20.61 9.22
CA ASN A 141 18.48 19.20 9.62
C ASN A 141 17.14 18.63 9.21
N SER A 142 16.99 18.37 7.92
CA SER A 142 15.78 17.78 7.35
C SER A 142 16.09 16.55 6.50
N PHE A 143 15.08 15.68 6.34
CA PHE A 143 15.18 14.46 5.55
C PHE A 143 13.86 14.17 4.83
N ILE A 144 13.96 13.81 3.55
CA ILE A 144 12.82 13.36 2.74
C ILE A 144 12.89 11.84 2.64
N PRO A 145 11.97 11.08 3.27
CA PRO A 145 11.94 9.62 3.19
C PRO A 145 11.86 9.07 1.75
N GLY A 146 11.09 9.71 0.87
CA GLY A 146 11.11 9.43 -0.57
C GLY A 146 10.54 8.05 -0.95
N GLN A 147 9.25 7.82 -0.71
CA GLN A 147 8.60 6.52 -0.88
C GLN A 147 8.75 5.87 -2.27
N PHE A 148 8.98 6.65 -3.33
CA PHE A 148 9.10 6.16 -4.72
C PHE A 148 10.52 5.79 -5.13
N GLU A 149 11.53 6.19 -4.34
CA GLU A 149 12.96 6.07 -4.66
C GLU A 149 13.71 5.27 -3.58
N ASN A 150 13.21 5.27 -2.35
CA ASN A 150 13.90 4.71 -1.19
C ASN A 150 13.86 3.16 -1.17
N PRO A 151 15.01 2.47 -1.23
CA PRO A 151 15.08 1.02 -1.22
C PRO A 151 14.60 0.38 0.09
N ALA A 152 14.48 1.14 1.18
CA ALA A 152 13.88 0.66 2.41
C ALA A 152 12.38 0.30 2.23
N ASN A 153 11.69 0.88 1.23
CA ASN A 153 10.32 0.54 0.91
C ASN A 153 10.16 -0.94 0.51
N PRO A 154 10.73 -1.45 -0.60
CA PRO A 154 10.65 -2.88 -0.90
C PRO A 154 11.31 -3.76 0.18
N THR A 155 12.34 -3.28 0.85
CA THR A 155 13.01 -4.00 1.95
C THR A 155 12.06 -4.28 3.11
N ALA A 156 11.18 -3.35 3.47
CA ALA A 156 10.16 -3.55 4.51
C ALA A 156 9.31 -4.79 4.22
N HIS A 157 8.87 -4.94 2.98
CA HIS A 157 8.02 -6.05 2.56
C HIS A 157 8.78 -7.37 2.41
N TYR A 158 10.03 -7.31 1.97
CA TYR A 158 10.91 -8.47 1.91
C TYR A 158 11.19 -9.03 3.32
N LYS A 159 11.45 -8.15 4.30
CA LYS A 159 11.75 -8.54 5.67
C LYS A 159 10.52 -8.98 6.49
N THR A 160 9.32 -8.50 6.14
CA THR A 160 8.13 -8.69 6.99
C THR A 160 6.96 -9.34 6.25
N THR A 161 6.34 -8.68 5.30
CA THR A 161 5.10 -9.12 4.66
C THR A 161 5.27 -10.42 3.87
N GLY A 162 6.39 -10.57 3.15
CA GLY A 162 6.71 -11.80 2.42
C GLY A 162 6.85 -13.01 3.34
N PRO A 163 7.69 -12.95 4.40
CA PRO A 163 7.77 -13.99 5.43
C PRO A 163 6.44 -14.34 6.07
N GLU A 164 5.65 -13.31 6.49
CA GLU A 164 4.34 -13.52 7.09
C GLU A 164 3.39 -14.32 6.16
N ILE A 165 3.30 -13.95 4.89
CA ILE A 165 2.49 -14.66 3.91
C ILE A 165 2.97 -16.11 3.77
N TYR A 166 4.27 -16.31 3.62
CA TYR A 166 4.86 -17.64 3.47
C TYR A 166 4.57 -18.55 4.67
N GLU A 167 4.75 -18.03 5.89
CA GLU A 167 4.47 -18.77 7.13
C GLU A 167 2.97 -19.05 7.30
N GLN A 168 2.11 -18.07 7.08
CA GLN A 168 0.66 -18.20 7.22
C GLN A 168 0.04 -19.19 6.22
N THR A 169 0.67 -19.39 5.08
CA THR A 169 0.25 -20.34 4.04
C THR A 169 1.00 -21.67 4.12
N GLU A 170 1.91 -21.84 5.08
CA GLU A 170 2.82 -23.00 5.14
C GLU A 170 3.58 -23.20 3.82
N GLY A 171 3.95 -22.08 3.17
CA GLY A 171 4.63 -22.06 1.88
C GLY A 171 3.75 -22.37 0.66
N LYS A 172 2.44 -22.56 0.84
CA LYS A 172 1.51 -22.89 -0.24
C LYS A 172 0.96 -21.62 -0.88
N VAL A 173 1.75 -20.97 -1.73
CA VAL A 173 1.37 -19.82 -2.54
C VAL A 173 1.69 -20.14 -3.99
N ASP A 174 0.67 -20.20 -4.85
CA ASP A 174 0.83 -20.39 -6.29
C ASP A 174 0.82 -19.05 -7.03
N ILE A 175 -0.04 -18.12 -6.61
CA ILE A 175 -0.20 -16.82 -7.22
C ILE A 175 -0.24 -15.74 -6.13
N PHE A 176 0.55 -14.68 -6.30
CA PHE A 176 0.50 -13.49 -5.47
C PHE A 176 0.01 -12.28 -6.28
N VAL A 177 -1.00 -11.57 -5.78
CA VAL A 177 -1.64 -10.43 -6.45
C VAL A 177 -1.49 -9.17 -5.62
N ALA A 178 -1.01 -8.10 -6.20
CA ALA A 178 -0.93 -6.79 -5.54
C ALA A 178 -1.10 -5.62 -6.50
N GLY A 179 -1.79 -4.57 -6.04
CA GLY A 179 -1.86 -3.29 -6.73
C GLY A 179 -0.52 -2.53 -6.69
N VAL A 180 -0.18 -1.86 -7.78
CA VAL A 180 1.10 -1.14 -7.91
C VAL A 180 0.89 0.37 -7.75
N GLY A 181 1.29 0.90 -6.59
CA GLY A 181 1.45 2.33 -6.32
C GLY A 181 2.92 2.73 -6.39
N THR A 182 3.66 2.57 -5.30
CA THR A 182 5.12 2.75 -5.29
C THR A 182 5.88 1.53 -5.84
N GLY A 183 5.23 0.38 -5.93
CA GLY A 183 5.86 -0.86 -6.38
C GLY A 183 6.63 -1.63 -5.31
N GLY A 184 6.89 -1.03 -4.14
CA GLY A 184 7.66 -1.68 -3.08
C GLY A 184 7.00 -2.94 -2.53
N THR A 185 5.68 -2.96 -2.40
CA THR A 185 4.91 -4.12 -1.92
C THR A 185 5.13 -5.34 -2.81
N ILE A 186 4.86 -5.21 -4.11
CA ILE A 186 4.97 -6.32 -5.06
C ILE A 186 6.42 -6.75 -5.25
N SER A 187 7.36 -5.79 -5.24
CA SER A 187 8.79 -6.07 -5.40
C SER A 187 9.34 -6.85 -4.20
N GLY A 188 9.07 -6.37 -2.97
CA GLY A 188 9.58 -7.01 -1.76
C GLY A 188 8.98 -8.38 -1.50
N ILE A 189 7.64 -8.50 -1.59
CA ILE A 189 6.94 -9.78 -1.39
C ILE A 189 7.27 -10.75 -2.51
N GLY A 190 7.19 -10.30 -3.76
CA GLY A 190 7.47 -11.14 -4.93
C GLY A 190 8.89 -11.71 -4.89
N LYS A 191 9.88 -10.88 -4.53
CA LYS A 191 11.27 -11.33 -4.35
C LYS A 191 11.35 -12.44 -3.30
N TYR A 192 10.79 -12.22 -2.12
CA TYR A 192 10.82 -13.21 -1.04
C TYR A 192 10.15 -14.53 -1.45
N LEU A 193 8.95 -14.46 -2.02
CA LEU A 193 8.20 -15.64 -2.42
C LEU A 193 8.90 -16.43 -3.53
N LYS A 194 9.44 -15.75 -4.56
CA LYS A 194 10.19 -16.41 -5.66
C LYS A 194 11.52 -16.99 -5.21
N GLU A 195 12.18 -16.44 -4.21
CA GLU A 195 13.36 -17.05 -3.59
C GLU A 195 13.02 -18.36 -2.86
N LYS A 196 11.81 -18.47 -2.29
CA LYS A 196 11.33 -19.70 -1.65
C LYS A 196 10.77 -20.72 -2.63
N ASN A 197 10.06 -20.26 -3.65
CA ASN A 197 9.49 -21.07 -4.72
C ASN A 197 9.50 -20.26 -6.03
N PRO A 198 10.42 -20.52 -6.97
CA PRO A 198 10.52 -19.80 -8.24
C PRO A 198 9.27 -19.90 -9.12
N GLU A 199 8.41 -20.92 -8.90
CA GLU A 199 7.16 -21.12 -9.66
C GLU A 199 6.02 -20.20 -9.21
N VAL A 200 6.17 -19.44 -8.13
CA VAL A 200 5.15 -18.48 -7.70
C VAL A 200 4.94 -17.43 -8.79
N LYS A 201 3.71 -17.35 -9.28
CA LYS A 201 3.31 -16.32 -10.23
C LYS A 201 2.98 -15.03 -9.49
N VAL A 202 3.64 -13.94 -9.85
CA VAL A 202 3.40 -12.60 -9.30
C VAL A 202 2.60 -11.78 -10.28
N VAL A 203 1.47 -11.25 -9.85
CA VAL A 203 0.53 -10.50 -10.70
C VAL A 203 0.41 -9.06 -10.21
N ALA A 204 0.77 -8.13 -11.09
CA ALA A 204 0.63 -6.69 -10.86
C ALA A 204 -0.77 -6.22 -11.27
N VAL A 205 -1.34 -5.32 -10.46
CA VAL A 205 -2.62 -4.68 -10.78
C VAL A 205 -2.43 -3.19 -10.97
N GLU A 206 -2.93 -2.66 -12.08
CA GLU A 206 -2.92 -1.24 -12.41
C GLU A 206 -4.29 -0.75 -12.92
N PRO A 207 -4.61 0.57 -12.83
CA PRO A 207 -5.85 1.10 -13.38
C PRO A 207 -5.90 1.01 -14.91
N ALA A 208 -7.02 0.55 -15.48
CA ALA A 208 -7.19 0.44 -16.94
C ALA A 208 -7.07 1.80 -17.65
N SER A 209 -7.47 2.88 -17.02
CA SER A 209 -7.32 4.23 -17.57
C SER A 209 -5.93 4.86 -17.35
N SER A 210 -5.03 4.18 -16.61
CA SER A 210 -3.64 4.61 -16.38
C SER A 210 -2.67 3.41 -16.47
N PRO A 211 -2.61 2.70 -17.62
CA PRO A 211 -1.90 1.44 -17.78
C PRO A 211 -0.40 1.68 -18.05
N VAL A 212 0.29 2.29 -17.08
CA VAL A 212 1.71 2.68 -17.21
C VAL A 212 2.62 1.47 -17.37
N LEU A 213 2.35 0.39 -16.61
CA LEU A 213 3.21 -0.80 -16.64
C LEU A 213 3.06 -1.58 -17.95
N SER A 214 1.84 -1.66 -18.47
CA SER A 214 1.56 -2.41 -19.70
C SER A 214 1.77 -1.61 -20.97
N THR A 215 1.53 -0.29 -20.97
CA THR A 215 1.56 0.54 -22.20
C THR A 215 2.49 1.76 -22.16
N GLY A 216 3.05 2.08 -20.99
CA GLY A 216 3.84 3.29 -20.76
C GLY A 216 3.01 4.58 -20.67
N LYS A 217 1.68 4.52 -20.69
CA LYS A 217 0.81 5.69 -20.72
C LYS A 217 0.09 5.88 -19.39
N GLY A 218 0.35 7.00 -18.73
CA GLY A 218 -0.40 7.45 -17.56
C GLY A 218 -1.71 8.16 -17.95
N GLY A 219 -2.70 8.08 -17.08
CA GLY A 219 -3.99 8.74 -17.24
C GLY A 219 -4.68 9.02 -15.91
N ALA A 220 -5.78 9.77 -15.95
CA ALA A 220 -6.59 10.01 -14.77
C ALA A 220 -7.43 8.78 -14.43
N HIS A 221 -7.49 8.43 -13.15
CA HIS A 221 -8.29 7.33 -12.63
C HIS A 221 -8.80 7.64 -11.22
N LYS A 222 -9.73 6.81 -10.72
CA LYS A 222 -10.34 6.96 -9.40
C LYS A 222 -9.89 5.90 -8.37
N ILE A 223 -9.01 4.98 -8.75
CA ILE A 223 -8.49 3.94 -7.85
C ILE A 223 -7.36 4.51 -7.00
N GLN A 224 -7.71 5.15 -5.89
CA GLN A 224 -6.74 5.78 -5.00
C GLN A 224 -5.78 4.74 -4.40
N GLY A 225 -4.49 5.10 -4.33
CA GLY A 225 -3.44 4.27 -3.70
C GLY A 225 -2.58 3.48 -4.67
N ILE A 226 -2.99 3.33 -5.93
CA ILE A 226 -2.21 2.71 -7.02
C ILE A 226 -2.17 3.62 -8.24
N GLY A 227 -1.42 3.26 -9.28
CA GLY A 227 -1.39 3.99 -10.54
C GLY A 227 -0.73 5.38 -10.42
N ALA A 228 0.53 5.43 -10.03
CA ALA A 228 1.26 6.70 -9.81
C ALA A 228 1.43 7.58 -11.07
N GLY A 229 1.15 7.04 -12.26
CA GLY A 229 1.31 7.73 -13.54
C GLY A 229 2.73 7.66 -14.12
N PHE A 230 3.63 6.99 -13.44
CA PHE A 230 5.02 6.71 -13.86
C PHE A 230 5.48 5.38 -13.26
N VAL A 231 6.62 4.87 -13.73
CA VAL A 231 7.26 3.66 -13.17
C VAL A 231 8.17 4.10 -12.01
N PRO A 232 7.87 3.71 -10.75
CA PRO A 232 8.69 4.07 -9.59
C PRO A 232 10.05 3.36 -9.58
N GLU A 233 11.08 3.97 -8.99
CA GLU A 233 12.40 3.33 -8.82
C GLU A 233 12.36 2.15 -7.83
N THR A 234 11.43 2.16 -6.88
CA THR A 234 11.20 1.07 -5.93
C THR A 234 10.49 -0.14 -6.51
N LEU A 235 10.06 -0.07 -7.80
CA LEU A 235 9.46 -1.19 -8.52
C LEU A 235 10.52 -1.99 -9.28
N ASP A 236 10.69 -3.24 -8.92
CA ASP A 236 11.38 -4.21 -9.80
C ASP A 236 10.43 -4.64 -10.92
N THR A 237 10.63 -4.10 -12.13
CA THR A 237 9.79 -4.40 -13.30
C THR A 237 9.94 -5.82 -13.84
N LYS A 238 10.86 -6.62 -13.29
CA LYS A 238 11.07 -8.03 -13.66
C LYS A 238 10.43 -9.00 -12.66
N ILE A 239 9.84 -8.47 -11.57
CA ILE A 239 9.32 -9.32 -10.49
C ILE A 239 7.97 -9.95 -10.84
N TYR A 240 7.13 -9.24 -11.58
CA TYR A 240 5.80 -9.70 -11.96
C TYR A 240 5.81 -10.44 -13.29
N ASP A 241 4.95 -11.45 -13.39
CA ASP A 241 4.81 -12.34 -14.55
C ASP A 241 3.60 -11.95 -15.42
N GLU A 242 2.62 -11.27 -14.82
CA GLU A 242 1.39 -10.81 -15.49
C GLU A 242 0.98 -9.44 -14.94
N ILE A 243 0.33 -8.64 -15.78
CA ILE A 243 -0.32 -7.39 -15.40
C ILE A 243 -1.81 -7.51 -15.70
N ILE A 244 -2.64 -7.17 -14.72
CA ILE A 244 -4.10 -7.06 -14.89
C ILE A 244 -4.51 -5.60 -14.71
N THR A 245 -5.16 -5.06 -15.74
CA THR A 245 -5.78 -3.73 -15.69
C THR A 245 -7.18 -3.84 -15.11
N VAL A 246 -7.57 -2.89 -14.25
CA VAL A 246 -8.88 -2.88 -13.58
C VAL A 246 -9.59 -1.56 -13.81
N GLU A 247 -10.86 -1.60 -14.17
CA GLU A 247 -11.70 -0.41 -14.30
C GLU A 247 -12.07 0.15 -12.92
N ASN A 248 -12.39 1.46 -12.86
CA ASN A 248 -12.79 2.09 -11.60
C ASN A 248 -14.03 1.44 -11.01
N GLU A 249 -15.00 1.14 -11.86
CA GLU A 249 -16.30 0.56 -11.51
C GLU A 249 -16.14 -0.85 -10.92
N ASP A 250 -15.24 -1.66 -11.49
CA ASP A 250 -14.94 -3.01 -10.99
C ASP A 250 -14.26 -2.97 -9.60
N ALA A 251 -13.36 -2.00 -9.41
CA ALA A 251 -12.73 -1.78 -8.11
C ALA A 251 -13.76 -1.39 -7.03
N PHE A 252 -14.67 -0.47 -7.35
CA PHE A 252 -15.73 -0.07 -6.42
C PHE A 252 -16.71 -1.21 -6.14
N ALA A 253 -17.18 -1.89 -7.19
CA ALA A 253 -18.15 -2.99 -7.05
C ALA A 253 -17.58 -4.13 -6.19
N THR A 254 -16.32 -4.52 -6.45
CA THR A 254 -15.67 -5.61 -5.69
C THR A 254 -15.39 -5.22 -4.26
N GLY A 255 -15.00 -3.96 -3.98
CA GLY A 255 -14.86 -3.47 -2.61
C GLY A 255 -16.17 -3.47 -1.82
N LYS A 256 -17.28 -3.02 -2.45
CA LYS A 256 -18.64 -3.12 -1.89
C LYS A 256 -19.05 -4.58 -1.65
N GLU A 257 -18.73 -5.46 -2.59
CA GLU A 257 -19.04 -6.89 -2.49
C GLU A 257 -18.32 -7.55 -1.32
N MET A 258 -17.04 -7.26 -1.13
CA MET A 258 -16.25 -7.79 0.00
C MET A 258 -16.89 -7.45 1.34
N ALA A 259 -17.33 -6.20 1.50
CA ALA A 259 -18.02 -5.77 2.72
C ALA A 259 -19.35 -6.50 2.93
N LYS A 260 -20.16 -6.66 1.87
CA LYS A 260 -21.50 -7.28 1.96
C LYS A 260 -21.46 -8.79 2.07
N THR A 261 -20.40 -9.44 1.60
CA THR A 261 -20.31 -10.90 1.49
C THR A 261 -19.46 -11.49 2.60
N GLU A 262 -18.33 -10.88 2.92
CA GLU A 262 -17.39 -11.34 3.95
C GLU A 262 -17.47 -10.54 5.26
N GLY A 263 -18.18 -9.40 5.28
CA GLY A 263 -18.20 -8.49 6.42
C GLY A 263 -16.90 -7.71 6.61
N ILE A 264 -16.08 -7.61 5.56
CA ILE A 264 -14.76 -6.99 5.60
C ILE A 264 -14.77 -5.73 4.72
N LEU A 265 -14.76 -4.56 5.35
CA LEU A 265 -14.78 -3.27 4.66
C LEU A 265 -13.36 -2.88 4.24
N VAL A 266 -13.11 -2.85 2.93
CA VAL A 266 -11.79 -2.58 2.33
C VAL A 266 -11.79 -1.32 1.48
N GLY A 267 -10.58 -0.75 1.23
CA GLY A 267 -10.43 0.43 0.40
C GLY A 267 -10.54 0.14 -1.12
N ILE A 268 -10.47 1.22 -1.92
CA ILE A 268 -10.69 1.15 -3.37
C ILE A 268 -9.62 0.29 -4.06
N SER A 269 -8.35 0.48 -3.74
CA SER A 269 -7.26 -0.33 -4.32
C SER A 269 -7.29 -1.78 -3.86
N SER A 270 -7.85 -2.04 -2.67
CA SER A 270 -8.14 -3.40 -2.20
C SER A 270 -9.20 -4.07 -3.07
N GLY A 271 -10.26 -3.33 -3.43
CA GLY A 271 -11.27 -3.80 -4.37
C GLY A 271 -10.68 -4.15 -5.74
N ALA A 272 -9.79 -3.30 -6.27
CA ALA A 272 -9.10 -3.57 -7.53
C ALA A 272 -8.23 -4.83 -7.48
N ALA A 273 -7.43 -5.00 -6.42
CA ALA A 273 -6.59 -6.19 -6.25
C ALA A 273 -7.44 -7.47 -6.10
N LEU A 274 -8.52 -7.39 -5.33
CA LEU A 274 -9.44 -8.51 -5.14
C LEU A 274 -10.18 -8.88 -6.45
N TYR A 275 -10.57 -7.89 -7.26
CA TYR A 275 -11.14 -8.13 -8.59
C TYR A 275 -10.19 -8.97 -9.46
N ALA A 276 -8.94 -8.55 -9.55
CA ALA A 276 -7.93 -9.30 -10.31
C ALA A 276 -7.74 -10.74 -9.77
N ALA A 277 -7.70 -10.91 -8.45
CA ALA A 277 -7.60 -12.23 -7.83
C ALA A 277 -8.82 -13.11 -8.14
N LYS A 278 -10.04 -12.54 -8.15
CA LYS A 278 -11.27 -13.25 -8.53
C LYS A 278 -11.24 -13.69 -9.99
N GLU A 279 -10.82 -12.81 -10.90
CA GLU A 279 -10.70 -13.17 -12.33
C GLU A 279 -9.67 -14.28 -12.57
N LEU A 280 -8.58 -14.30 -11.83
CA LEU A 280 -7.62 -15.42 -11.86
C LEU A 280 -8.23 -16.70 -11.28
N ALA A 281 -8.98 -16.58 -10.19
CA ALA A 281 -9.57 -17.74 -9.51
C ALA A 281 -10.71 -18.42 -10.30
N LYS A 282 -11.32 -17.73 -11.26
CA LYS A 282 -12.33 -18.31 -12.16
C LYS A 282 -11.74 -19.20 -13.25
N LYS A 283 -10.44 -19.02 -13.57
CA LYS A 283 -9.80 -19.74 -14.68
C LYS A 283 -9.60 -21.22 -14.32
N GLU A 284 -9.93 -22.13 -15.26
CA GLU A 284 -9.72 -23.58 -15.12
C GLU A 284 -8.25 -23.94 -14.83
N GLU A 285 -7.32 -23.28 -15.47
CA GLU A 285 -5.89 -23.48 -15.27
C GLU A 285 -5.40 -23.20 -13.84
N ASN A 286 -6.21 -22.49 -13.06
CA ASN A 286 -5.92 -22.15 -11.66
C ASN A 286 -6.74 -22.98 -10.67
N ALA A 287 -7.48 -23.98 -11.13
CA ALA A 287 -8.25 -24.84 -10.25
C ALA A 287 -7.37 -25.52 -9.17
N GLY A 288 -7.79 -25.40 -7.92
CA GLY A 288 -7.06 -25.97 -6.77
C GLY A 288 -5.80 -25.20 -6.34
N LYS A 289 -5.44 -24.12 -7.00
CA LYS A 289 -4.32 -23.26 -6.63
C LYS A 289 -4.68 -22.33 -5.47
N THR A 290 -3.65 -21.87 -4.77
CA THR A 290 -3.76 -20.86 -3.69
C THR A 290 -3.34 -19.49 -4.25
N ILE A 291 -4.27 -18.54 -4.25
CA ILE A 291 -4.06 -17.15 -4.66
C ILE A 291 -4.06 -16.28 -3.41
N VAL A 292 -2.94 -15.61 -3.15
CA VAL A 292 -2.84 -14.61 -2.09
C VAL A 292 -2.98 -13.22 -2.69
N VAL A 293 -3.92 -12.44 -2.20
CA VAL A 293 -4.13 -11.05 -2.60
C VAL A 293 -3.90 -10.11 -1.43
N LEU A 294 -3.08 -9.06 -1.66
CA LEU A 294 -2.84 -8.04 -0.64
C LEU A 294 -3.88 -6.93 -0.75
N LEU A 295 -4.59 -6.68 0.36
CA LEU A 295 -5.59 -5.62 0.51
C LEU A 295 -5.00 -4.50 1.36
N PRO A 296 -4.60 -3.35 0.73
CA PRO A 296 -3.72 -2.36 1.35
C PRO A 296 -4.29 -1.61 2.55
N ASP A 297 -5.60 -1.34 2.58
CA ASP A 297 -6.25 -0.52 3.60
C ASP A 297 -7.74 -0.83 3.76
N GLY A 298 -8.35 -0.24 4.79
CA GLY A 298 -9.78 -0.32 5.08
C GLY A 298 -10.62 0.69 4.32
N GLY A 299 -11.93 0.48 4.26
CA GLY A 299 -12.88 1.33 3.55
C GLY A 299 -13.36 2.56 4.33
N ASP A 300 -13.07 2.65 5.62
CA ASP A 300 -13.45 3.77 6.49
C ASP A 300 -12.91 5.14 6.02
N ARG A 301 -11.83 5.14 5.26
CA ARG A 301 -11.20 6.34 4.65
C ARG A 301 -11.88 6.78 3.36
N TYR A 302 -12.89 6.05 2.89
CA TYR A 302 -13.51 6.22 1.56
C TYR A 302 -15.03 6.36 1.64
N LEU A 303 -15.59 6.65 2.83
CA LEU A 303 -17.05 6.74 3.07
C LEU A 303 -17.73 7.80 2.21
N SER A 304 -17.02 8.86 1.81
CA SER A 304 -17.50 9.94 0.93
C SER A 304 -17.23 9.69 -0.56
N THR A 305 -16.81 8.49 -0.95
CA THR A 305 -16.47 8.14 -2.33
C THR A 305 -17.48 7.18 -2.96
N PRO A 306 -17.43 6.95 -4.28
CA PRO A 306 -18.27 5.95 -4.97
C PRO A 306 -18.08 4.51 -4.49
N LEU A 307 -17.08 4.23 -3.66
CA LEU A 307 -16.95 2.93 -2.98
C LEU A 307 -18.15 2.67 -2.05
N ILE A 308 -18.71 3.70 -1.42
CA ILE A 308 -19.80 3.57 -0.44
C ILE A 308 -21.07 4.28 -0.91
N GLN A 309 -20.92 5.48 -1.47
CA GLN A 309 -22.05 6.27 -1.97
C GLN A 309 -22.47 5.80 -3.37
N ASP A 310 -23.78 5.82 -3.63
CA ASP A 310 -24.36 5.50 -4.94
C ASP A 310 -24.21 6.66 -5.93
#